data_9961e044c2eb920007a465fb4334f7a0
#
_entry.id   9961e044c2eb920007a465fb4334f7a0
#
_cell.length_a   1.000
_cell.length_b   1.000
_cell.length_c   1.000
_cell.angle_alpha   90.00
_cell.angle_beta   90.00
_cell.angle_gamma   90.00
#
_symmetry.space_group_name_H-M   'P 1'
#
loop_
_entity.id
_entity.type
_entity.pdbx_description
1 polymer ?
#
loop_
_entity_poly.entity_id
_entity_poly.type
_entity_poly.pdbx_seq_one_letter_code
_entity_poly.pdbx_strand_id
1 'polypeptide(L)'
;MVVLFAATVAAALQNSYNGHLVARIVQGLATGASESLLPLMLTEITFLHERGRVFGLYWMVQNALSSGVNLASSYINKDLGWRWYYWVFVITLAIGLVIAVLCGFETQFTRSPASLDGLLVFTDEFGVTKIVPDDEAQDYLARINREGLALPDAPANPNDILRKTYVQKLRPWSPVQKNPVRIMLMTYMHMLQSLSSPGIIYAILTSSVTLGCAVGMSLTYNEVFMVNYGWKPESVGLINIGGMIGSVVGMLYCTFLGDKFVLFLARRNRGIHKPEHQLITLIPPGIVGFTMLILYGWTAKGGPSWWAPYMAWTLFQYTFTTILIVSTTFASEAGAEHPGPALVVVVGTKNIVSFGVTYGITPMVAEHGYKWAYGVLSGIFAAIFLLGIPVYYLNPKWRAMKKKRTQ
;
A
#
# COMPACT_ATOMS: atom_id res chain seq x y z
N MET A 1 -15.81 -6.02 -0.38
CA MET A 1 -16.72 -5.06 -1.05
C MET A 1 -18.14 -5.10 -0.51
N VAL A 2 -18.82 -6.25 -0.37
CA VAL A 2 -20.20 -6.32 0.16
C VAL A 2 -20.33 -5.73 1.56
N VAL A 3 -19.42 -6.08 2.48
CA VAL A 3 -19.39 -5.53 3.85
C VAL A 3 -19.16 -4.02 3.84
N LEU A 4 -18.26 -3.53 2.99
CA LEU A 4 -18.00 -2.09 2.83
C LEU A 4 -19.23 -1.35 2.30
N PHE A 5 -19.92 -1.92 1.31
CA PHE A 5 -21.16 -1.38 0.76
C PHE A 5 -22.24 -1.27 1.85
N ALA A 6 -22.51 -2.38 2.56
CA ALA A 6 -23.51 -2.39 3.63
C ALA A 6 -23.20 -1.39 4.75
N ALA A 7 -21.93 -1.31 5.17
CA ALA A 7 -21.49 -0.36 6.19
C ALA A 7 -21.60 1.11 5.71
N THR A 8 -21.39 1.37 4.41
CA THR A 8 -21.54 2.72 3.85
C THR A 8 -23.00 3.13 3.76
N VAL A 9 -23.90 2.22 3.39
CA VAL A 9 -25.36 2.44 3.46
C VAL A 9 -25.79 2.71 4.91
N ALA A 10 -25.30 1.90 5.86
CA ALA A 10 -25.59 2.12 7.27
C ALA A 10 -25.13 3.51 7.74
N ALA A 11 -23.92 3.95 7.35
CA ALA A 11 -23.40 5.28 7.69
C ALA A 11 -24.24 6.43 7.11
N ALA A 12 -24.80 6.26 5.89
CA ALA A 12 -25.67 7.24 5.26
C ALA A 12 -27.01 7.41 5.98
N LEU A 13 -27.54 6.31 6.54
CA LEU A 13 -28.85 6.26 7.18
C LEU A 13 -28.83 6.61 8.68
N GLN A 14 -27.67 6.57 9.34
CA GLN A 14 -27.58 6.77 10.77
C GLN A 14 -27.92 8.20 11.23
N ASN A 15 -28.65 8.27 12.35
CA ASN A 15 -29.02 9.50 13.03
C ASN A 15 -28.36 9.64 14.42
N SER A 16 -27.70 8.57 14.93
CA SER A 16 -27.03 8.57 16.22
C SER A 16 -25.51 8.54 16.06
N TYR A 17 -24.80 9.19 16.99
CA TYR A 17 -23.33 9.19 17.03
C TYR A 17 -22.76 7.75 17.14
N ASN A 18 -23.31 6.96 18.06
CA ASN A 18 -22.84 5.58 18.29
C ASN A 18 -23.06 4.69 17.06
N GLY A 19 -24.22 4.81 16.40
CA GLY A 19 -24.48 4.06 15.16
C GLY A 19 -23.54 4.45 14.03
N HIS A 20 -23.23 5.74 13.91
CA HIS A 20 -22.25 6.21 12.93
C HIS A 20 -20.84 5.71 13.23
N LEU A 21 -20.44 5.70 14.52
CA LEU A 21 -19.13 5.17 14.93
C LEU A 21 -18.98 3.67 14.59
N VAL A 22 -20.02 2.87 14.89
CA VAL A 22 -20.03 1.43 14.54
C VAL A 22 -19.92 1.23 13.02
N ALA A 23 -20.69 1.98 12.23
CA ALA A 23 -20.58 1.92 10.77
C ALA A 23 -19.17 2.25 10.28
N ARG A 24 -18.51 3.27 10.85
CA ARG A 24 -17.12 3.62 10.54
C ARG A 24 -16.12 2.54 10.92
N ILE A 25 -16.29 1.86 12.04
CA ILE A 25 -15.43 0.73 12.44
C ILE A 25 -15.54 -0.39 11.40
N VAL A 26 -16.77 -0.76 11.00
CA VAL A 26 -16.97 -1.81 9.98
C VAL A 26 -16.42 -1.39 8.60
N GLN A 27 -16.59 -0.12 8.22
CA GLN A 27 -15.95 0.43 7.01
C GLN A 27 -14.43 0.30 7.07
N GLY A 28 -13.82 0.68 8.20
CA GLY A 28 -12.36 0.59 8.40
C GLY A 28 -11.83 -0.83 8.26
N LEU A 29 -12.50 -1.81 8.86
CA LEU A 29 -12.14 -3.23 8.74
C LEU A 29 -12.23 -3.71 7.28
N ALA A 30 -13.30 -3.37 6.57
CA ALA A 30 -13.49 -3.77 5.18
C ALA A 30 -12.49 -3.09 4.24
N THR A 31 -12.18 -1.81 4.47
CA THR A 31 -11.21 -1.04 3.69
C THR A 31 -9.79 -1.57 3.90
N GLY A 32 -9.40 -1.84 5.16
CA GLY A 32 -8.09 -2.39 5.49
C GLY A 32 -7.83 -3.75 4.83
N ALA A 33 -8.84 -4.62 4.79
CA ALA A 33 -8.76 -5.89 4.06
C ALA A 33 -8.57 -5.66 2.54
N SER A 34 -9.32 -4.74 1.93
CA SER A 34 -9.20 -4.44 0.50
C SER A 34 -7.85 -3.82 0.15
N GLU A 35 -7.36 -2.89 0.98
CA GLU A 35 -6.08 -2.21 0.77
C GLU A 35 -4.89 -3.18 0.83
N SER A 36 -4.98 -4.23 1.64
CA SER A 36 -3.95 -5.27 1.73
C SER A 36 -4.02 -6.29 0.59
N LEU A 37 -5.24 -6.63 0.15
CA LEU A 37 -5.49 -7.68 -0.85
C LEU A 37 -5.17 -7.21 -2.29
N LEU A 38 -5.49 -5.96 -2.62
CA LEU A 38 -5.27 -5.44 -3.98
C LEU A 38 -3.80 -5.44 -4.42
N PRO A 39 -2.83 -4.97 -3.62
CA PRO A 39 -1.41 -5.10 -3.97
C PRO A 39 -0.96 -6.55 -4.12
N LEU A 40 -1.51 -7.48 -3.32
CA LEU A 40 -1.20 -8.89 -3.44
C LEU A 40 -1.68 -9.44 -4.79
N MET A 41 -2.94 -9.19 -5.17
CA MET A 41 -3.48 -9.59 -6.48
C MET A 41 -2.64 -9.04 -7.64
N LEU A 42 -2.16 -7.81 -7.52
CA LEU A 42 -1.27 -7.22 -8.52
C LEU A 42 0.05 -7.98 -8.64
N THR A 43 0.62 -8.49 -7.53
CA THR A 43 1.85 -9.31 -7.60
C THR A 43 1.62 -10.67 -8.27
N GLU A 44 0.41 -11.22 -8.22
CA GLU A 44 0.06 -12.50 -8.84
C GLU A 44 -0.06 -12.41 -10.36
N ILE A 45 -0.54 -11.27 -10.87
CA ILE A 45 -0.80 -11.07 -12.30
C ILE A 45 0.34 -10.35 -13.05
N THR A 46 1.37 -9.85 -12.34
CA THR A 46 2.45 -9.06 -12.94
C THR A 46 3.81 -9.73 -12.80
N PHE A 47 4.65 -9.53 -13.82
CA PHE A 47 6.03 -9.97 -13.78
C PHE A 47 6.84 -9.08 -12.82
N LEU A 48 7.92 -9.65 -12.25
CA LEU A 48 8.76 -8.96 -11.27
C LEU A 48 9.31 -7.62 -11.77
N HIS A 49 9.70 -7.55 -13.05
CA HIS A 49 10.27 -6.35 -13.66
C HIS A 49 9.23 -5.25 -13.96
N GLU A 50 7.93 -5.57 -13.94
CA GLU A 50 6.83 -4.61 -14.20
C GLU A 50 6.17 -4.11 -12.92
N ARG A 51 6.45 -4.75 -11.77
CA ARG A 51 5.79 -4.44 -10.48
C ARG A 51 5.87 -2.98 -10.10
N GLY A 52 7.02 -2.33 -10.31
CA GLY A 52 7.19 -0.91 -10.01
C GLY A 52 6.21 -0.02 -10.75
N ARG A 53 6.00 -0.26 -12.04
CA ARG A 53 5.06 0.49 -12.88
C ARG A 53 3.60 0.22 -12.48
N VAL A 54 3.27 -1.03 -12.22
CA VAL A 54 1.90 -1.43 -11.85
C VAL A 54 1.52 -0.88 -10.48
N PHE A 55 2.41 -0.98 -9.48
CA PHE A 55 2.19 -0.32 -8.19
C PHE A 55 2.15 1.20 -8.32
N GLY A 56 2.96 1.77 -9.23
CA GLY A 56 2.91 3.19 -9.56
C GLY A 56 1.55 3.63 -10.04
N LEU A 57 1.00 2.91 -11.02
CA LEU A 57 -0.34 3.17 -11.54
C LEU A 57 -1.42 2.98 -10.47
N TYR A 58 -1.34 1.89 -9.69
CA TYR A 58 -2.29 1.59 -8.63
C TYR A 58 -2.37 2.70 -7.58
N TRP A 59 -1.24 3.09 -6.98
CA TRP A 59 -1.22 4.13 -5.96
C TRP A 59 -1.57 5.51 -6.52
N MET A 60 -1.14 5.83 -7.74
CA MET A 60 -1.51 7.08 -8.39
C MET A 60 -3.02 7.18 -8.63
N VAL A 61 -3.62 6.15 -9.22
CA VAL A 61 -5.07 6.13 -9.49
C VAL A 61 -5.86 6.19 -8.19
N GLN A 62 -5.48 5.42 -7.17
CA GLN A 62 -6.14 5.44 -5.87
C GLN A 62 -6.08 6.82 -5.21
N ASN A 63 -4.91 7.46 -5.16
CA ASN A 63 -4.74 8.77 -4.53
C ASN A 63 -5.40 9.88 -5.34
N ALA A 64 -5.30 9.84 -6.68
CA ALA A 64 -5.92 10.83 -7.54
C ALA A 64 -7.46 10.75 -7.47
N LEU A 65 -8.03 9.55 -7.49
CA LEU A 65 -9.48 9.36 -7.33
C LEU A 65 -9.95 9.80 -5.94
N SER A 66 -9.23 9.44 -4.89
CA SER A 66 -9.53 9.89 -3.52
C SER A 66 -9.53 11.42 -3.43
N SER A 67 -8.51 12.07 -3.99
CA SER A 67 -8.45 13.53 -4.06
C SER A 67 -9.61 14.12 -4.87
N GLY A 68 -9.98 13.50 -5.99
CA GLY A 68 -11.13 13.92 -6.81
C GLY A 68 -12.46 13.86 -6.05
N VAL A 69 -12.68 12.79 -5.29
CA VAL A 69 -13.87 12.66 -4.43
C VAL A 69 -13.85 13.67 -3.30
N ASN A 70 -12.70 13.93 -2.68
CA ASN A 70 -12.56 14.97 -1.65
C ASN A 70 -12.80 16.38 -2.22
N LEU A 71 -12.39 16.64 -3.45
CA LEU A 71 -12.72 17.89 -4.16
C LEU A 71 -14.24 18.03 -4.31
N ALA A 72 -14.91 16.99 -4.81
CA ALA A 72 -16.36 17.01 -5.02
C ALA A 72 -17.12 17.13 -3.68
N SER A 73 -16.59 16.59 -2.59
CA SER A 73 -17.26 16.55 -1.29
C SER A 73 -17.62 17.94 -0.75
N SER A 74 -16.77 18.94 -1.00
CA SER A 74 -17.02 20.32 -0.55
C SER A 74 -18.25 20.93 -1.20
N TYR A 75 -18.46 20.68 -2.51
CA TYR A 75 -19.64 21.15 -3.25
C TYR A 75 -20.89 20.33 -2.90
N ILE A 76 -20.75 19.00 -2.82
CA ILE A 76 -21.86 18.10 -2.42
C ILE A 76 -22.37 18.47 -1.03
N ASN A 77 -21.47 18.73 -0.09
CA ASN A 77 -21.86 19.07 1.28
C ASN A 77 -22.58 20.40 1.38
N LYS A 78 -22.23 21.37 0.54
CA LYS A 78 -22.88 22.68 0.48
C LYS A 78 -24.33 22.57 -0.06
N ASP A 79 -24.52 21.87 -1.17
CA ASP A 79 -25.78 21.91 -1.92
C ASP A 79 -26.77 20.81 -1.47
N LEU A 80 -26.27 19.64 -1.10
CA LEU A 80 -27.06 18.44 -0.82
C LEU A 80 -26.96 17.96 0.64
N GLY A 81 -25.97 18.47 1.41
CA GLY A 81 -25.72 18.09 2.79
C GLY A 81 -24.83 16.85 2.94
N TRP A 82 -24.31 16.63 4.16
CA TRP A 82 -23.28 15.64 4.47
C TRP A 82 -23.66 14.19 4.19
N ARG A 83 -25.00 13.85 4.22
CA ARG A 83 -25.46 12.49 3.93
C ARG A 83 -25.25 12.12 2.46
N TRP A 84 -25.34 13.07 1.55
CA TRP A 84 -25.12 12.84 0.14
C TRP A 84 -23.69 12.45 -0.20
N TYR A 85 -22.71 12.86 0.64
CA TYR A 85 -21.35 12.35 0.54
C TYR A 85 -21.31 10.81 0.63
N TYR A 86 -22.02 10.22 1.59
CA TYR A 86 -22.10 8.76 1.71
C TYR A 86 -22.87 8.11 0.56
N TRP A 87 -23.95 8.74 0.09
CA TRP A 87 -24.72 8.21 -1.05
C TRP A 87 -23.90 8.15 -2.33
N VAL A 88 -23.04 9.12 -2.60
CA VAL A 88 -22.10 9.08 -3.74
C VAL A 88 -21.17 7.87 -3.62
N PHE A 89 -20.65 7.60 -2.42
CA PHE A 89 -19.85 6.38 -2.19
C PHE A 89 -20.67 5.11 -2.35
N VAL A 90 -21.91 5.05 -1.89
CA VAL A 90 -22.80 3.89 -2.08
C VAL A 90 -22.99 3.61 -3.56
N ILE A 91 -23.27 4.62 -4.37
CA ILE A 91 -23.44 4.48 -5.82
C ILE A 91 -22.14 3.97 -6.47
N THR A 92 -21.02 4.57 -6.13
CA THR A 92 -19.70 4.16 -6.66
C THR A 92 -19.35 2.73 -6.27
N LEU A 93 -19.61 2.35 -5.01
CA LEU A 93 -19.40 0.98 -4.52
C LEU A 93 -20.35 -0.04 -5.17
N ALA A 94 -21.59 0.35 -5.43
CA ALA A 94 -22.56 -0.49 -6.16
C ALA A 94 -22.04 -0.81 -7.58
N ILE A 95 -21.61 0.23 -8.31
CA ILE A 95 -21.02 0.07 -9.64
C ILE A 95 -19.75 -0.81 -9.57
N GLY A 96 -18.87 -0.52 -8.61
CA GLY A 96 -17.65 -1.32 -8.39
C GLY A 96 -17.95 -2.76 -8.04
N LEU A 97 -19.01 -3.04 -7.27
CA LEU A 97 -19.42 -4.40 -6.93
C LEU A 97 -19.93 -5.15 -8.17
N VAL A 98 -20.74 -4.50 -9.01
CA VAL A 98 -21.20 -5.08 -10.28
C VAL A 98 -20.01 -5.41 -11.19
N ILE A 99 -19.06 -4.49 -11.34
CA ILE A 99 -17.85 -4.73 -12.12
C ILE A 99 -17.03 -5.88 -11.53
N ALA A 100 -16.88 -5.94 -10.19
CA ALA A 100 -16.16 -7.02 -9.53
C ALA A 100 -16.82 -8.38 -9.73
N VAL A 101 -18.17 -8.45 -9.73
CA VAL A 101 -18.91 -9.69 -9.99
C VAL A 101 -18.77 -10.13 -11.46
N LEU A 102 -18.77 -9.19 -12.40
CA LEU A 102 -18.71 -9.48 -13.83
C LEU A 102 -17.28 -9.71 -14.34
N CYS A 103 -16.29 -9.03 -13.77
CA CYS A 103 -14.90 -9.01 -14.26
C CYS A 103 -13.88 -9.55 -13.23
N GLY A 104 -14.29 -9.85 -12.01
CA GLY A 104 -13.39 -10.31 -10.93
C GLY A 104 -13.06 -11.79 -11.09
N PHE A 105 -12.03 -12.11 -11.85
CA PHE A 105 -11.52 -13.46 -12.01
C PHE A 105 -10.55 -13.83 -10.89
N GLU A 106 -10.45 -15.16 -10.61
CA GLU A 106 -9.42 -15.69 -9.72
C GLU A 106 -8.03 -15.38 -10.28
N THR A 107 -7.21 -14.70 -9.49
CA THR A 107 -5.84 -14.29 -9.88
C THR A 107 -4.80 -15.33 -9.49
N GLN A 108 -5.10 -16.18 -8.51
CA GLN A 108 -4.18 -17.21 -8.05
C GLN A 108 -4.11 -18.34 -9.09
N PHE A 109 -2.94 -18.51 -9.68
CA PHE A 109 -2.65 -19.58 -10.63
C PHE A 109 -1.71 -20.60 -10.00
N THR A 110 -2.19 -21.83 -9.87
CA THR A 110 -1.37 -22.96 -9.43
C THR A 110 -0.68 -23.58 -10.65
N ARG A 111 0.64 -23.53 -10.67
CA ARG A 111 1.44 -24.20 -11.70
C ARG A 111 1.66 -25.65 -11.31
N SER A 112 1.44 -26.58 -12.26
CA SER A 112 1.92 -27.93 -12.12
C SER A 112 3.44 -27.95 -12.01
N PRO A 113 4.01 -28.86 -11.20
CA PRO A 113 5.44 -29.10 -11.20
C PRO A 113 5.91 -29.41 -12.62
N ALA A 114 6.80 -28.60 -13.17
CA ALA A 114 7.37 -28.79 -14.49
C ALA A 114 8.89 -28.62 -14.38
N SER A 115 9.63 -29.63 -14.86
CA SER A 115 11.07 -29.51 -15.01
C SER A 115 11.39 -28.77 -16.31
N LEU A 116 12.16 -27.70 -16.23
CA LEU A 116 12.64 -26.84 -17.31
C LEU A 116 14.14 -26.63 -17.14
N ASP A 117 14.94 -27.13 -18.07
CA ASP A 117 16.39 -26.94 -18.09
C ASP A 117 17.09 -27.35 -16.76
N GLY A 118 16.70 -28.48 -16.16
CA GLY A 118 17.28 -28.96 -14.90
C GLY A 118 16.79 -28.23 -13.64
N LEU A 119 15.70 -27.43 -13.77
CA LEU A 119 15.06 -26.71 -12.66
C LEU A 119 13.59 -27.14 -12.57
N LEU A 120 13.17 -27.56 -11.39
CA LEU A 120 11.75 -27.81 -11.08
C LEU A 120 11.08 -26.48 -10.72
N VAL A 121 10.06 -26.10 -11.50
CA VAL A 121 9.23 -24.91 -11.25
C VAL A 121 7.85 -25.39 -10.80
N PHE A 122 7.39 -24.95 -9.63
CA PHE A 122 6.06 -25.28 -9.12
C PHE A 122 5.51 -24.15 -8.24
N THR A 123 4.20 -24.19 -7.98
CA THR A 123 3.55 -23.26 -7.05
C THR A 123 3.36 -23.95 -5.71
N ASP A 124 3.84 -23.35 -4.62
CA ASP A 124 3.65 -23.87 -3.27
C ASP A 124 2.21 -23.61 -2.77
N GLU A 125 1.90 -24.15 -1.59
CA GLU A 125 0.58 -24.01 -0.94
C GLU A 125 0.18 -22.57 -0.59
N PHE A 126 1.15 -21.66 -0.54
CA PHE A 126 0.94 -20.21 -0.32
C PHE A 126 0.77 -19.44 -1.64
N GLY A 127 0.73 -20.13 -2.78
CA GLY A 127 0.60 -19.50 -4.10
C GLY A 127 1.91 -18.89 -4.65
N VAL A 128 3.05 -19.17 -4.02
CA VAL A 128 4.36 -18.65 -4.42
C VAL A 128 5.01 -19.62 -5.42
N THR A 129 5.44 -19.13 -6.58
CA THR A 129 6.21 -19.94 -7.53
C THR A 129 7.64 -20.09 -7.01
N LYS A 130 8.04 -21.35 -6.78
CA LYS A 130 9.39 -21.75 -6.41
C LYS A 130 10.11 -22.42 -7.55
N ILE A 131 11.42 -22.21 -7.61
CA ILE A 131 12.33 -22.81 -8.58
C ILE A 131 13.39 -23.53 -7.77
N VAL A 132 13.46 -24.84 -7.91
CA VAL A 132 14.39 -25.71 -7.19
C VAL A 132 15.19 -26.54 -8.22
N PRO A 133 16.51 -26.73 -8.08
CA PRO A 133 17.28 -27.61 -8.95
C PRO A 133 16.71 -29.05 -8.92
N ASP A 134 16.73 -29.75 -10.04
CA ASP A 134 16.13 -31.08 -10.16
C ASP A 134 16.75 -32.14 -9.23
N ASP A 135 18.03 -31.98 -8.88
CA ASP A 135 18.76 -32.81 -7.92
C ASP A 135 18.24 -32.67 -6.48
N GLU A 136 17.78 -31.45 -6.11
CA GLU A 136 17.16 -31.18 -4.81
C GLU A 136 15.65 -31.35 -4.80
N ALA A 137 15.02 -31.47 -5.97
CA ALA A 137 13.58 -31.45 -6.15
C ALA A 137 12.89 -32.65 -5.48
N GLN A 138 13.48 -33.85 -5.55
CA GLN A 138 12.91 -35.05 -4.94
C GLN A 138 12.90 -34.99 -3.42
N ASP A 139 13.97 -34.48 -2.81
CA ASP A 139 14.05 -34.28 -1.37
C ASP A 139 13.08 -33.22 -0.90
N TYR A 140 12.93 -32.15 -1.67
CA TYR A 140 11.98 -31.07 -1.38
C TYR A 140 10.52 -31.57 -1.46
N LEU A 141 10.15 -32.33 -2.50
CA LEU A 141 8.82 -32.92 -2.64
C LEU A 141 8.53 -33.95 -1.55
N ALA A 142 9.51 -34.78 -1.19
CA ALA A 142 9.41 -35.74 -0.09
C ALA A 142 9.19 -35.06 1.26
N ARG A 143 9.84 -33.90 1.49
CA ARG A 143 9.67 -33.08 2.69
C ARG A 143 8.26 -32.50 2.76
N ILE A 144 7.75 -31.92 1.66
CA ILE A 144 6.39 -31.36 1.57
C ILE A 144 5.35 -32.45 1.84
N ASN A 145 5.50 -33.64 1.25
CA ASN A 145 4.59 -34.75 1.47
C ASN A 145 4.60 -35.23 2.93
N ARG A 146 5.76 -35.30 3.59
CA ARG A 146 5.88 -35.65 5.02
C ARG A 146 5.20 -34.63 5.93
N GLU A 147 5.26 -33.36 5.59
CA GLU A 147 4.63 -32.29 6.35
C GLU A 147 3.11 -32.22 6.13
N GLY A 148 2.56 -33.06 5.26
CA GLY A 148 1.14 -33.08 4.92
C GLY A 148 0.67 -31.85 4.15
N LEU A 149 1.63 -31.15 3.56
CA LEU A 149 1.46 -30.00 2.70
C LEU A 149 1.27 -30.55 1.28
N ALA A 150 0.04 -30.89 0.92
CA ALA A 150 -0.23 -31.35 -0.44
C ALA A 150 -0.04 -30.20 -1.42
N LEU A 151 0.80 -30.41 -2.45
CA LEU A 151 0.82 -29.52 -3.61
C LEU A 151 -0.62 -29.41 -4.15
N PRO A 152 -1.06 -28.22 -4.58
CA PRO A 152 -2.36 -28.08 -5.23
C PRO A 152 -2.48 -29.08 -6.38
N ASP A 153 -3.65 -29.70 -6.54
CA ASP A 153 -3.93 -30.63 -7.65
C ASP A 153 -3.76 -29.87 -8.98
N ALA A 154 -2.56 -29.92 -9.51
CA ALA A 154 -2.23 -29.32 -10.79
C ALA A 154 -2.34 -30.42 -11.87
N PRO A 155 -2.89 -30.13 -13.06
CA PRO A 155 -2.98 -31.10 -14.13
C PRO A 155 -1.59 -31.62 -14.50
N ALA A 156 -1.44 -32.93 -14.64
CA ALA A 156 -0.17 -33.59 -14.91
C ALA A 156 0.50 -33.18 -16.24
N ASN A 157 -0.28 -32.63 -17.18
CA ASN A 157 0.20 -32.07 -18.44
C ASN A 157 -0.19 -30.60 -18.61
N PRO A 158 0.74 -29.74 -19.06
CA PRO A 158 0.41 -28.33 -19.38
C PRO A 158 -0.68 -28.19 -20.46
N ASN A 159 -0.86 -29.20 -21.30
CA ASN A 159 -1.88 -29.23 -22.35
C ASN A 159 -3.27 -29.61 -21.86
N ASP A 160 -3.37 -30.21 -20.67
CA ASP A 160 -4.66 -30.62 -20.04
C ASP A 160 -5.29 -29.48 -19.22
N ILE A 161 -4.79 -28.27 -19.33
CA ILE A 161 -5.44 -27.09 -18.75
C ILE A 161 -6.75 -26.87 -19.50
N LEU A 162 -7.80 -27.54 -19.04
CA LEU A 162 -9.17 -27.28 -19.50
C LEU A 162 -9.46 -25.80 -19.37
N ARG A 163 -9.63 -25.11 -20.51
CA ARG A 163 -10.01 -23.70 -20.52
C ARG A 163 -11.34 -23.56 -19.79
N LYS A 164 -11.28 -23.02 -18.57
CA LYS A 164 -12.49 -22.75 -17.78
C LYS A 164 -13.42 -21.84 -18.60
N THR A 165 -14.69 -22.21 -18.66
CA THR A 165 -15.75 -21.37 -19.25
C THR A 165 -15.86 -20.05 -18.46
N TYR A 166 -16.32 -18.98 -19.11
CA TYR A 166 -16.47 -17.65 -18.47
C TYR A 166 -17.20 -17.74 -17.13
N VAL A 167 -18.33 -18.45 -17.07
CA VAL A 167 -19.13 -18.68 -15.85
C VAL A 167 -18.35 -19.41 -14.76
N GLN A 168 -17.50 -20.36 -15.14
CA GLN A 168 -16.63 -21.07 -14.18
C GLN A 168 -15.52 -20.17 -13.63
N LYS A 169 -15.05 -19.18 -14.40
CA LYS A 169 -14.06 -18.19 -13.95
C LYS A 169 -14.66 -17.18 -12.97
N LEU A 170 -15.96 -16.88 -13.07
CA LEU A 170 -16.69 -15.96 -12.19
C LEU A 170 -17.11 -16.59 -10.86
N ARG A 171 -16.77 -17.86 -10.61
CA ARG A 171 -17.15 -18.54 -9.37
C ARG A 171 -16.50 -17.85 -8.18
N PRO A 172 -17.31 -17.32 -7.21
CA PRO A 172 -16.79 -16.46 -6.15
C PRO A 172 -16.06 -17.21 -5.03
N TRP A 173 -15.89 -18.51 -5.15
CA TRP A 173 -15.19 -19.36 -4.19
C TRP A 173 -14.26 -20.34 -4.92
N SER A 174 -13.04 -20.38 -4.47
CA SER A 174 -12.07 -21.42 -4.84
C SER A 174 -12.28 -22.69 -4.00
N PRO A 175 -11.87 -23.87 -4.47
CA PRO A 175 -11.89 -25.08 -3.65
C PRO A 175 -11.06 -24.84 -2.37
N VAL A 176 -11.63 -25.28 -1.23
CA VAL A 176 -10.97 -25.14 0.07
C VAL A 176 -9.74 -26.04 0.08
N GLN A 177 -8.59 -25.47 0.41
CA GLN A 177 -7.33 -26.23 0.52
C GLN A 177 -7.40 -27.25 1.67
N LYS A 178 -6.65 -28.33 1.52
CA LYS A 178 -6.46 -29.31 2.60
C LYS A 178 -5.78 -28.60 3.78
N ASN A 179 -6.39 -28.61 4.97
CA ASN A 179 -5.89 -27.97 6.20
C ASN A 179 -5.89 -26.42 6.21
N PRO A 180 -7.02 -25.73 5.97
CA PRO A 180 -7.07 -24.29 5.86
C PRO A 180 -6.65 -23.56 7.15
N VAL A 181 -6.93 -24.12 8.33
CA VAL A 181 -6.56 -23.53 9.63
C VAL A 181 -5.03 -23.53 9.81
N ARG A 182 -4.35 -24.62 9.42
CA ARG A 182 -2.88 -24.71 9.48
C ARG A 182 -2.24 -23.67 8.57
N ILE A 183 -2.72 -23.54 7.33
CA ILE A 183 -2.21 -22.57 6.36
C ILE A 183 -2.42 -21.14 6.90
N MET A 184 -3.58 -20.85 7.47
CA MET A 184 -3.86 -19.56 8.10
C MET A 184 -2.86 -19.26 9.23
N LEU A 185 -2.64 -20.21 10.15
CA LEU A 185 -1.69 -20.03 11.26
C LEU A 185 -0.25 -19.84 10.75
N MET A 186 0.18 -20.62 9.76
CA MET A 186 1.50 -20.46 9.14
C MET A 186 1.64 -19.12 8.45
N THR A 187 0.61 -18.63 7.78
CA THR A 187 0.61 -17.29 7.17
C THR A 187 0.80 -16.19 8.24
N TYR A 188 0.11 -16.28 9.39
CA TYR A 188 0.34 -15.38 10.50
C TYR A 188 1.77 -15.46 11.06
N MET A 189 2.33 -16.66 11.16
CA MET A 189 3.74 -16.83 11.55
C MET A 189 4.69 -16.18 10.55
N HIS A 190 4.45 -16.31 9.25
CA HIS A 190 5.24 -15.65 8.21
C HIS A 190 5.09 -14.11 8.27
N MET A 191 3.91 -13.59 8.61
CA MET A 191 3.71 -12.16 8.88
C MET A 191 4.58 -11.69 10.04
N LEU A 192 4.59 -12.41 11.17
CA LEU A 192 5.42 -12.10 12.33
C LEU A 192 6.92 -12.20 12.01
N GLN A 193 7.31 -13.23 11.25
CA GLN A 193 8.71 -13.39 10.79
C GLN A 193 9.14 -12.25 9.86
N SER A 194 8.24 -11.72 9.04
CA SER A 194 8.52 -10.58 8.17
C SER A 194 8.84 -9.31 8.98
N LEU A 195 8.24 -9.15 10.15
CA LEU A 195 8.54 -8.04 11.09
C LEU A 195 9.97 -8.09 11.65
N SER A 196 10.67 -9.22 11.59
CA SER A 196 12.08 -9.29 12.00
C SER A 196 13.07 -8.78 10.93
N SER A 197 12.60 -8.50 9.71
CA SER A 197 13.43 -7.93 8.63
C SER A 197 13.64 -6.43 8.83
N PRO A 198 14.90 -5.93 8.93
CA PRO A 198 15.16 -4.50 9.06
C PRO A 198 14.57 -3.68 7.90
N GLY A 199 14.61 -4.24 6.69
CA GLY A 199 14.03 -3.59 5.51
C GLY A 199 12.51 -3.46 5.58
N ILE A 200 11.80 -4.49 6.02
CA ILE A 200 10.34 -4.45 6.18
C ILE A 200 9.94 -3.47 7.29
N ILE A 201 10.65 -3.47 8.42
CA ILE A 201 10.43 -2.47 9.49
C ILE A 201 10.60 -1.05 8.93
N TYR A 202 11.65 -0.81 8.15
CA TYR A 202 11.89 0.49 7.54
C TYR A 202 10.76 0.90 6.57
N ALA A 203 10.30 -0.03 5.73
CA ALA A 203 9.17 0.22 4.83
C ALA A 203 7.87 0.56 5.60
N ILE A 204 7.63 -0.11 6.73
CA ILE A 204 6.51 0.20 7.64
C ILE A 204 6.67 1.61 8.20
N LEU A 205 7.80 1.94 8.79
CA LEU A 205 8.03 3.23 9.44
C LEU A 205 7.92 4.40 8.46
N THR A 206 8.55 4.29 7.28
CA THR A 206 8.48 5.34 6.26
C THR A 206 7.07 5.54 5.71
N SER A 207 6.36 4.47 5.39
CA SER A 207 4.96 4.56 4.92
C SER A 207 4.02 5.05 6.02
N SER A 208 4.24 4.65 7.27
CA SER A 208 3.41 5.04 8.43
C SER A 208 3.52 6.52 8.76
N VAL A 209 4.76 7.04 8.90
CA VAL A 209 4.96 8.45 9.20
C VAL A 209 4.48 9.34 8.08
N THR A 210 4.69 8.91 6.83
CA THR A 210 4.23 9.69 5.67
C THR A 210 2.71 9.74 5.60
N LEU A 211 2.03 8.60 5.82
CA LEU A 211 0.57 8.56 5.90
C LEU A 211 0.06 9.42 7.06
N GLY A 212 0.67 9.30 8.25
CA GLY A 212 0.28 10.10 9.41
C GLY A 212 0.42 11.61 9.15
N CYS A 213 1.51 12.04 8.53
CA CYS A 213 1.70 13.44 8.15
C CYS A 213 0.69 13.90 7.09
N ALA A 214 0.41 13.08 6.06
CA ALA A 214 -0.61 13.39 5.04
C ALA A 214 -2.00 13.55 5.66
N VAL A 215 -2.40 12.64 6.54
CA VAL A 215 -3.68 12.74 7.28
C VAL A 215 -3.68 13.94 8.22
N GLY A 216 -2.58 14.20 8.94
CA GLY A 216 -2.43 15.39 9.78
C GLY A 216 -2.64 16.70 8.99
N MET A 217 -2.02 16.83 7.83
CA MET A 217 -2.25 17.96 6.95
C MET A 217 -3.71 18.03 6.46
N SER A 218 -4.32 16.88 6.14
CA SER A 218 -5.72 16.83 5.68
C SER A 218 -6.74 17.22 6.75
N LEU A 219 -6.45 16.99 8.02
CA LEU A 219 -7.30 17.41 9.13
C LEU A 219 -7.22 18.91 9.39
N THR A 220 -6.07 19.53 9.09
CA THR A 220 -5.80 20.92 9.42
C THR A 220 -6.00 21.89 8.25
N TYR A 221 -5.90 21.45 7.00
CA TYR A 221 -5.96 22.37 5.86
C TYR A 221 -7.29 23.12 5.76
N ASN A 222 -8.41 22.51 6.17
CA ASN A 222 -9.70 23.18 6.15
C ASN A 222 -9.67 24.45 7.01
N GLU A 223 -9.20 24.33 8.25
CA GLU A 223 -9.07 25.46 9.16
C GLU A 223 -8.07 26.48 8.64
N VAL A 224 -6.91 26.02 8.15
CA VAL A 224 -5.85 26.90 7.62
C VAL A 224 -6.40 27.74 6.47
N PHE A 225 -7.05 27.17 5.47
CA PHE A 225 -7.51 27.92 4.30
C PHE A 225 -8.75 28.77 4.58
N MET A 226 -9.67 28.30 5.43
CA MET A 226 -10.88 29.06 5.77
C MET A 226 -10.58 30.21 6.73
N VAL A 227 -9.90 29.93 7.84
CA VAL A 227 -9.71 30.91 8.92
C VAL A 227 -8.54 31.84 8.60
N ASN A 228 -7.41 31.30 8.16
CA ASN A 228 -6.18 32.09 8.03
C ASN A 228 -6.01 32.73 6.65
N TYR A 229 -6.65 32.19 5.61
CA TYR A 229 -6.57 32.71 4.24
C TYR A 229 -7.92 33.15 3.66
N GLY A 230 -9.01 33.05 4.42
CA GLY A 230 -10.34 33.57 4.03
C GLY A 230 -11.00 32.86 2.84
N TRP A 231 -10.63 31.61 2.59
CA TRP A 231 -11.28 30.84 1.53
C TRP A 231 -12.73 30.49 1.92
N LYS A 232 -13.62 30.49 0.93
CA LYS A 232 -14.99 30.02 1.14
C LYS A 232 -15.00 28.52 1.41
N PRO A 233 -15.91 28.00 2.27
CA PRO A 233 -15.99 26.56 2.59
C PRO A 233 -16.07 25.65 1.36
N GLU A 234 -16.83 26.07 0.34
CA GLU A 234 -16.94 25.36 -0.92
C GLU A 234 -15.63 25.28 -1.72
N SER A 235 -14.78 26.30 -1.60
CA SER A 235 -13.53 26.42 -2.36
C SER A 235 -12.37 25.65 -1.73
N VAL A 236 -12.47 25.26 -0.46
CA VAL A 236 -11.38 24.55 0.22
C VAL A 236 -11.07 23.20 -0.44
N GLY A 237 -12.09 22.54 -0.99
CA GLY A 237 -11.90 21.31 -1.75
C GLY A 237 -10.89 21.42 -2.90
N LEU A 238 -10.70 22.64 -3.48
CA LEU A 238 -9.75 22.86 -4.59
C LEU A 238 -8.29 22.52 -4.24
N ILE A 239 -7.93 22.46 -2.96
CA ILE A 239 -6.60 21.99 -2.54
C ILE A 239 -6.32 20.56 -3.02
N ASN A 240 -7.36 19.75 -3.19
CA ASN A 240 -7.23 18.38 -3.64
C ASN A 240 -6.82 18.25 -5.12
N ILE A 241 -6.95 19.33 -5.92
CA ILE A 241 -6.35 19.38 -7.26
C ILE A 241 -4.82 19.26 -7.13
N GLY A 242 -4.22 19.93 -6.15
CA GLY A 242 -2.81 19.74 -5.82
C GLY A 242 -2.50 18.29 -5.45
N GLY A 243 -3.39 17.62 -4.69
CA GLY A 243 -3.26 16.19 -4.37
C GLY A 243 -3.24 15.28 -5.60
N MET A 244 -4.12 15.53 -6.58
CA MET A 244 -4.14 14.80 -7.85
C MET A 244 -2.83 15.01 -8.63
N ILE A 245 -2.40 16.27 -8.78
CA ILE A 245 -1.16 16.62 -9.49
C ILE A 245 0.05 15.97 -8.80
N GLY A 246 0.15 16.08 -7.47
CA GLY A 246 1.22 15.46 -6.69
C GLY A 246 1.30 13.95 -6.89
N SER A 247 0.17 13.26 -6.91
CA SER A 247 0.11 11.82 -7.13
C SER A 247 0.59 11.41 -8.53
N VAL A 248 0.20 12.16 -9.56
CA VAL A 248 0.66 11.93 -10.94
C VAL A 248 2.18 12.15 -11.03
N VAL A 249 2.68 13.24 -10.48
CA VAL A 249 4.13 13.54 -10.46
C VAL A 249 4.90 12.45 -9.72
N GLY A 250 4.36 11.92 -8.61
CA GLY A 250 4.95 10.81 -7.85
C GLY A 250 5.09 9.53 -8.68
N MET A 251 4.04 9.15 -9.41
CA MET A 251 4.10 8.03 -10.33
C MET A 251 5.13 8.25 -11.45
N LEU A 252 5.11 9.42 -12.09
CA LEU A 252 6.06 9.77 -13.17
C LEU A 252 7.50 9.73 -12.67
N TYR A 253 7.75 10.24 -11.46
CA TYR A 253 9.06 10.15 -10.82
C TYR A 253 9.51 8.69 -10.66
N CYS A 254 8.68 7.82 -10.08
CA CYS A 254 9.02 6.40 -9.89
C CYS A 254 9.28 5.71 -11.22
N THR A 255 8.41 5.90 -12.23
CA THR A 255 8.50 5.22 -13.52
C THR A 255 9.70 5.68 -14.34
N PHE A 256 9.98 6.99 -14.41
CA PHE A 256 11.02 7.50 -15.30
C PHE A 256 12.37 7.67 -14.61
N LEU A 257 12.40 8.13 -13.37
CA LEU A 257 13.63 8.38 -12.64
C LEU A 257 13.98 7.22 -11.70
N GLY A 258 13.02 6.69 -10.97
CA GLY A 258 13.22 5.59 -10.05
C GLY A 258 13.78 4.35 -10.74
N ASP A 259 13.13 3.88 -11.81
CA ASP A 259 13.57 2.71 -12.57
C ASP A 259 14.98 2.93 -13.20
N LYS A 260 15.27 4.13 -13.68
CA LYS A 260 16.60 4.45 -14.22
C LYS A 260 17.68 4.42 -13.13
N PHE A 261 17.39 4.92 -11.93
CA PHE A 261 18.30 4.85 -10.79
C PHE A 261 18.57 3.41 -10.36
N VAL A 262 17.53 2.60 -10.27
CA VAL A 262 17.65 1.18 -9.92
C VAL A 262 18.47 0.43 -10.95
N LEU A 263 18.21 0.65 -12.26
CA LEU A 263 18.98 0.06 -13.35
C LEU A 263 20.45 0.52 -13.36
N PHE A 264 20.72 1.79 -13.10
CA PHE A 264 22.08 2.33 -13.01
C PHE A 264 22.86 1.64 -11.87
N LEU A 265 22.23 1.49 -10.69
CA LEU A 265 22.84 0.82 -9.55
C LEU A 265 23.05 -0.69 -9.81
N ALA A 266 22.08 -1.35 -10.46
CA ALA A 266 22.21 -2.75 -10.83
C ALA A 266 23.39 -2.95 -11.81
N ARG A 267 23.54 -2.10 -12.84
CA ARG A 267 24.69 -2.13 -13.77
C ARG A 267 26.02 -1.95 -13.04
N ARG A 268 26.10 -1.01 -12.10
CA ARG A 268 27.29 -0.80 -11.27
C ARG A 268 27.58 -1.99 -10.33
N ASN A 269 26.57 -2.77 -9.96
CA ASN A 269 26.66 -3.98 -9.14
C ASN A 269 26.77 -5.25 -10.00
N ARG A 270 27.52 -5.22 -11.11
CA ARG A 270 27.76 -6.34 -12.03
C ARG A 270 26.47 -6.94 -12.64
N GLY A 271 25.45 -6.13 -12.86
CA GLY A 271 24.17 -6.56 -13.41
C GLY A 271 23.21 -7.20 -12.40
N ILE A 272 23.61 -7.35 -11.13
CA ILE A 272 22.78 -7.98 -10.09
C ILE A 272 21.88 -6.92 -9.44
N HIS A 273 20.58 -7.07 -9.62
CA HIS A 273 19.58 -6.27 -8.93
C HIS A 273 19.47 -6.70 -7.45
N LYS A 274 19.44 -5.72 -6.56
CA LYS A 274 19.16 -5.90 -5.13
C LYS A 274 17.94 -5.06 -4.74
N PRO A 275 17.00 -5.58 -3.94
CA PRO A 275 15.83 -4.79 -3.49
C PRO A 275 16.23 -3.48 -2.82
N GLU A 276 17.37 -3.46 -2.12
CA GLU A 276 17.88 -2.27 -1.43
C GLU A 276 18.20 -1.09 -2.37
N HIS A 277 18.40 -1.34 -3.67
CA HIS A 277 18.58 -0.25 -4.64
C HIS A 277 17.36 0.67 -4.71
N GLN A 278 16.17 0.14 -4.41
CA GLN A 278 14.95 0.94 -4.38
C GLN A 278 14.95 1.95 -3.22
N LEU A 279 15.64 1.67 -2.10
CA LEU A 279 15.69 2.60 -0.96
C LEU A 279 16.40 3.92 -1.30
N ILE A 280 17.30 3.90 -2.29
CA ILE A 280 17.98 5.13 -2.75
C ILE A 280 17.01 6.07 -3.46
N THR A 281 15.99 5.52 -4.13
CA THR A 281 14.95 6.34 -4.79
C THR A 281 14.08 7.12 -3.81
N LEU A 282 14.14 6.80 -2.50
CA LEU A 282 13.43 7.52 -1.44
C LEU A 282 14.13 8.82 -1.03
N ILE A 283 15.40 9.05 -1.41
CA ILE A 283 16.16 10.23 -0.98
C ILE A 283 15.50 11.54 -1.46
N PRO A 284 15.21 11.76 -2.77
CA PRO A 284 14.57 12.99 -3.22
C PRO A 284 13.20 13.23 -2.59
N PRO A 285 12.25 12.27 -2.57
CA PRO A 285 10.95 12.49 -1.92
C PRO A 285 11.08 12.69 -0.41
N GLY A 286 12.08 12.08 0.25
CA GLY A 286 12.36 12.32 1.66
C GLY A 286 12.76 13.78 1.95
N ILE A 287 13.64 14.35 1.14
CA ILE A 287 14.04 15.76 1.26
C ILE A 287 12.85 16.68 0.97
N VAL A 288 12.10 16.42 -0.09
CA VAL A 288 10.90 17.20 -0.43
C VAL A 288 9.87 17.13 0.69
N GLY A 289 9.56 15.94 1.20
CA GLY A 289 8.57 15.77 2.28
C GLY A 289 8.96 16.53 3.55
N PHE A 290 10.22 16.42 3.96
CA PHE A 290 10.75 17.16 5.10
C PHE A 290 10.59 18.67 4.93
N THR A 291 11.03 19.22 3.79
CA THR A 291 10.94 20.67 3.53
C THR A 291 9.50 21.15 3.42
N MET A 292 8.60 20.34 2.85
CA MET A 292 7.19 20.70 2.71
C MET A 292 6.43 20.67 4.04
N LEU A 293 6.77 19.77 4.96
CA LEU A 293 6.21 19.78 6.32
C LEU A 293 6.61 21.05 7.08
N ILE A 294 7.87 21.45 6.99
CA ILE A 294 8.33 22.72 7.58
C ILE A 294 7.59 23.90 6.95
N LEU A 295 7.55 23.97 5.61
CA LEU A 295 6.90 25.04 4.89
C LEU A 295 5.42 25.17 5.29
N TYR A 296 4.71 24.03 5.37
CA TYR A 296 3.31 24.00 5.79
C TYR A 296 3.15 24.55 7.22
N GLY A 297 3.94 24.05 8.18
CA GLY A 297 3.87 24.51 9.57
C GLY A 297 4.15 26.02 9.75
N TRP A 298 5.04 26.58 8.93
CA TRP A 298 5.37 28.01 8.99
C TRP A 298 4.29 28.88 8.36
N THR A 299 3.66 28.43 7.29
CA THR A 299 2.69 29.18 6.52
C THR A 299 1.24 28.96 6.98
N ALA A 300 0.98 27.89 7.73
CA ALA A 300 -0.37 27.57 8.22
C ALA A 300 -0.99 28.63 9.14
N LYS A 301 -0.19 29.45 9.84
CA LYS A 301 -0.69 30.57 10.68
C LYS A 301 -1.27 31.74 9.90
N GLY A 302 -1.21 31.73 8.60
CA GLY A 302 -1.45 32.87 7.74
C GLY A 302 -0.12 33.50 7.30
N GLY A 303 -0.08 34.00 6.09
CA GLY A 303 1.07 34.59 5.44
C GLY A 303 0.63 35.49 4.28
N PRO A 304 1.57 36.06 3.54
CA PRO A 304 1.24 36.95 2.44
C PRO A 304 0.48 36.29 1.29
N SER A 305 0.56 34.96 1.20
CA SER A 305 -0.07 34.23 0.09
C SER A 305 -0.46 32.79 0.47
N TRP A 306 -1.63 32.37 0.04
CA TRP A 306 -2.15 31.01 0.17
C TRP A 306 -1.39 29.96 -0.68
N TRP A 307 -0.58 30.39 -1.62
CA TRP A 307 0.21 29.50 -2.48
C TRP A 307 1.20 28.64 -1.70
N ALA A 308 1.78 29.16 -0.62
CA ALA A 308 2.79 28.44 0.13
C ALA A 308 2.26 27.15 0.81
N PRO A 309 1.18 27.17 1.62
CA PRO A 309 0.61 25.93 2.16
C PRO A 309 -0.03 25.05 1.08
N TYR A 310 -0.52 25.62 -0.02
CA TYR A 310 -1.03 24.86 -1.16
C TYR A 310 0.07 24.05 -1.84
N MET A 311 1.21 24.68 -2.14
CA MET A 311 2.36 23.99 -2.73
C MET A 311 2.96 22.97 -1.77
N ALA A 312 2.99 23.27 -0.45
CA ALA A 312 3.42 22.33 0.56
C ALA A 312 2.57 21.06 0.54
N TRP A 313 1.25 21.18 0.46
CA TRP A 313 0.33 20.05 0.30
C TRP A 313 0.59 19.28 -1.00
N THR A 314 0.65 19.98 -2.13
CA THR A 314 0.85 19.36 -3.46
C THR A 314 2.13 18.52 -3.53
N LEU A 315 3.26 19.10 -3.09
CA LEU A 315 4.54 18.40 -3.12
C LEU A 315 4.65 17.33 -2.03
N PHE A 316 3.92 17.49 -0.92
CA PHE A 316 3.83 16.41 0.06
C PHE A 316 3.04 15.23 -0.47
N GLN A 317 1.99 15.42 -1.28
CA GLN A 317 1.26 14.33 -1.95
C GLN A 317 2.13 13.61 -3.01
N TYR A 318 3.03 14.32 -3.68
CA TYR A 318 4.08 13.69 -4.48
C TYR A 318 4.95 12.74 -3.63
N THR A 319 5.44 13.23 -2.48
CA THR A 319 6.22 12.43 -1.53
C THR A 319 5.45 11.22 -1.05
N PHE A 320 4.20 11.41 -0.64
CA PHE A 320 3.32 10.35 -0.14
C PHE A 320 3.12 9.23 -1.17
N THR A 321 2.75 9.59 -2.40
CA THR A 321 2.53 8.60 -3.47
C THR A 321 3.81 7.86 -3.82
N THR A 322 4.94 8.56 -3.93
CA THR A 322 6.25 7.97 -4.21
C THR A 322 6.66 6.95 -3.16
N ILE A 323 6.48 7.28 -1.87
CA ILE A 323 6.85 6.40 -0.76
C ILE A 323 5.97 5.14 -0.73
N LEU A 324 4.67 5.28 -1.00
CA LEU A 324 3.78 4.12 -1.09
C LEU A 324 4.21 3.17 -2.22
N ILE A 325 4.54 3.70 -3.39
CA ILE A 325 5.02 2.91 -4.54
C ILE A 325 6.29 2.16 -4.16
N VAL A 326 7.30 2.88 -3.67
CA VAL A 326 8.61 2.28 -3.36
C VAL A 326 8.52 1.29 -2.20
N SER A 327 7.77 1.60 -1.13
CA SER A 327 7.62 0.71 0.02
C SER A 327 6.90 -0.59 -0.33
N THR A 328 5.86 -0.54 -1.17
CA THR A 328 5.14 -1.75 -1.62
C THR A 328 5.98 -2.57 -2.59
N THR A 329 6.68 -1.94 -3.53
CA THR A 329 7.59 -2.63 -4.45
C THR A 329 8.74 -3.29 -3.68
N PHE A 330 9.36 -2.55 -2.77
CA PHE A 330 10.43 -3.08 -1.90
C PHE A 330 9.95 -4.26 -1.05
N ALA A 331 8.76 -4.16 -0.42
CA ALA A 331 8.20 -5.24 0.40
C ALA A 331 7.93 -6.50 -0.43
N SER A 332 7.45 -6.36 -1.67
CA SER A 332 7.20 -7.48 -2.58
C SER A 332 8.47 -8.18 -3.03
N GLU A 333 9.61 -7.47 -3.12
CA GLU A 333 10.91 -8.03 -3.53
C GLU A 333 11.73 -8.52 -2.33
N ALA A 334 11.74 -7.76 -1.22
CA ALA A 334 12.47 -8.13 -0.03
C ALA A 334 11.88 -9.36 0.68
N GLY A 335 10.57 -9.54 0.58
CA GLY A 335 9.83 -10.70 1.05
C GLY A 335 9.77 -11.84 0.04
N ALA A 336 10.80 -12.07 -0.78
CA ALA A 336 10.77 -13.01 -1.91
C ALA A 336 10.32 -14.43 -1.56
N GLU A 337 10.57 -14.91 -0.32
CA GLU A 337 10.07 -16.21 0.14
C GLU A 337 8.55 -16.22 0.35
N HIS A 338 8.00 -15.11 0.88
CA HIS A 338 6.58 -14.94 1.17
C HIS A 338 6.14 -13.49 0.92
N PRO A 339 5.99 -13.07 -0.35
CA PRO A 339 5.70 -11.67 -0.70
C PRO A 339 4.33 -11.21 -0.18
N GLY A 340 3.32 -12.08 -0.14
CA GLY A 340 1.99 -11.76 0.38
C GLY A 340 2.01 -11.33 1.85
N PRO A 341 2.50 -12.15 2.78
CA PRO A 341 2.65 -11.78 4.19
C PRO A 341 3.42 -10.48 4.40
N ALA A 342 4.51 -10.25 3.67
CA ALA A 342 5.30 -9.01 3.79
C ALA A 342 4.51 -7.76 3.36
N LEU A 343 3.77 -7.85 2.24
CA LEU A 343 2.91 -6.75 1.77
C LEU A 343 1.77 -6.44 2.75
N VAL A 344 1.07 -7.47 3.23
CA VAL A 344 -0.03 -7.30 4.20
C VAL A 344 0.46 -6.63 5.48
N VAL A 345 1.65 -7.02 5.96
CA VAL A 345 2.24 -6.41 7.17
C VAL A 345 2.60 -4.95 6.94
N VAL A 346 3.23 -4.59 5.81
CA VAL A 346 3.57 -3.19 5.51
C VAL A 346 2.31 -2.34 5.38
N VAL A 347 1.33 -2.79 4.60
CA VAL A 347 0.11 -2.03 4.34
C VAL A 347 -0.80 -1.96 5.57
N GLY A 348 -0.94 -3.05 6.33
CA GLY A 348 -1.78 -3.07 7.54
C GLY A 348 -1.18 -2.26 8.69
N THR A 349 0.11 -2.45 8.98
CA THR A 349 0.77 -1.80 10.13
C THR A 349 0.90 -0.29 9.92
N LYS A 350 1.08 0.19 8.68
CA LYS A 350 1.14 1.64 8.41
C LYS A 350 -0.11 2.39 8.90
N ASN A 351 -1.29 1.78 8.75
CA ASN A 351 -2.56 2.38 9.18
C ASN A 351 -2.66 2.45 10.71
N ILE A 352 -2.17 1.42 11.42
CA ILE A 352 -2.16 1.39 12.89
C ILE A 352 -1.23 2.47 13.44
N VAL A 353 -0.01 2.57 12.91
CA VAL A 353 0.98 3.56 13.39
C VAL A 353 0.55 4.99 13.04
N SER A 354 0.00 5.22 11.84
CA SER A 354 -0.46 6.55 11.43
C SER A 354 -1.64 7.07 12.27
N PHE A 355 -2.44 6.18 12.87
CA PHE A 355 -3.49 6.57 13.81
C PHE A 355 -2.95 7.39 14.97
N GLY A 356 -1.77 7.02 15.52
CA GLY A 356 -1.13 7.78 16.60
C GLY A 356 -0.84 9.24 16.22
N VAL A 357 -0.34 9.47 15.00
CA VAL A 357 -0.11 10.82 14.47
C VAL A 357 -1.45 11.56 14.27
N THR A 358 -2.43 10.87 13.70
CA THR A 358 -3.76 11.43 13.44
C THR A 358 -4.45 11.91 14.72
N TYR A 359 -4.38 11.09 15.78
CA TYR A 359 -4.98 11.41 17.07
C TYR A 359 -4.24 12.54 17.79
N GLY A 360 -2.91 12.58 17.68
CA GLY A 360 -2.06 13.55 18.38
C GLY A 360 -1.99 14.93 17.74
N ILE A 361 -2.21 15.06 16.41
CA ILE A 361 -1.96 16.32 15.69
C ILE A 361 -2.89 17.44 16.11
N THR A 362 -4.18 17.17 16.30
CA THR A 362 -5.17 18.19 16.64
C THR A 362 -4.91 18.83 18.00
N PRO A 363 -4.74 18.11 19.11
CA PRO A 363 -4.38 18.70 20.40
C PRO A 363 -3.00 19.38 20.36
N MET A 364 -2.03 18.80 19.63
CA MET A 364 -0.70 19.39 19.50
C MET A 364 -0.73 20.76 18.78
N VAL A 365 -1.56 20.90 17.75
CA VAL A 365 -1.76 22.18 17.07
C VAL A 365 -2.50 23.19 17.97
N ALA A 366 -3.51 22.73 18.73
CA ALA A 366 -4.29 23.59 19.64
C ALA A 366 -3.43 24.16 20.77
N GLU A 367 -2.53 23.37 21.34
CA GLU A 367 -1.70 23.79 22.49
C GLU A 367 -0.45 24.58 22.05
N HIS A 368 0.24 24.15 21.02
CA HIS A 368 1.56 24.65 20.63
C HIS A 368 1.59 25.39 19.28
N GLY A 369 0.50 25.31 18.51
CA GLY A 369 0.36 25.90 17.19
C GLY A 369 1.04 25.11 16.06
N TYR A 370 0.70 25.51 14.84
CA TYR A 370 1.12 24.83 13.61
C TYR A 370 2.65 24.69 13.44
N LYS A 371 3.38 25.75 13.71
CA LYS A 371 4.85 25.79 13.52
C LYS A 371 5.54 24.71 14.35
N TRP A 372 5.15 24.58 15.62
CA TRP A 372 5.74 23.61 16.53
C TRP A 372 5.31 22.18 16.17
N ALA A 373 4.00 21.97 15.95
CA ALA A 373 3.45 20.66 15.64
C ALA A 373 4.07 20.06 14.36
N TYR A 374 4.09 20.82 13.27
CA TYR A 374 4.69 20.35 12.01
C TYR A 374 6.23 20.36 12.04
N GLY A 375 6.85 21.16 12.90
CA GLY A 375 8.27 21.07 13.20
C GLY A 375 8.66 19.74 13.83
N VAL A 376 7.90 19.29 14.83
CA VAL A 376 8.11 17.97 15.47
C VAL A 376 7.85 16.84 14.46
N LEU A 377 6.75 16.90 13.70
CA LEU A 377 6.46 15.89 12.67
C LEU A 377 7.56 15.82 11.60
N SER A 378 8.09 16.97 11.16
CA SER A 378 9.18 16.99 10.19
C SER A 378 10.46 16.39 10.78
N GLY A 379 10.75 16.63 12.06
CA GLY A 379 11.87 16.03 12.78
C GLY A 379 11.76 14.50 12.86
N ILE A 380 10.57 13.97 13.22
CA ILE A 380 10.29 12.54 13.26
C ILE A 380 10.41 11.94 11.85
N PHE A 381 9.84 12.61 10.85
CA PHE A 381 9.93 12.21 9.45
C PHE A 381 11.38 12.09 8.99
N ALA A 382 12.20 13.12 9.23
CA ALA A 382 13.62 13.11 8.88
C ALA A 382 14.40 12.01 9.61
N ALA A 383 14.16 11.82 10.91
CA ALA A 383 14.81 10.78 11.70
C ALA A 383 14.53 9.38 11.13
N ILE A 384 13.27 9.09 10.78
CA ILE A 384 12.89 7.80 10.17
C ILE A 384 13.55 7.63 8.79
N PHE A 385 13.58 8.67 7.96
CA PHE A 385 14.23 8.59 6.65
C PHE A 385 15.74 8.37 6.75
N LEU A 386 16.41 8.96 7.74
CA LEU A 386 17.84 8.74 7.99
C LEU A 386 18.16 7.30 8.41
N LEU A 387 17.20 6.56 9.00
CA LEU A 387 17.35 5.13 9.26
C LEU A 387 17.51 4.30 7.98
N GLY A 388 17.17 4.84 6.82
CA GLY A 388 17.43 4.19 5.52
C GLY A 388 18.90 3.91 5.28
N ILE A 389 19.80 4.74 5.81
CA ILE A 389 21.26 4.57 5.67
C ILE A 389 21.73 3.27 6.33
N PRO A 390 21.55 3.03 7.64
CA PRO A 390 21.93 1.76 8.26
C PRO A 390 21.16 0.57 7.66
N VAL A 391 19.89 0.72 7.31
CA VAL A 391 19.11 -0.37 6.73
C VAL A 391 19.66 -0.82 5.38
N TYR A 392 20.13 0.10 4.54
CA TYR A 392 20.76 -0.22 3.26
C TYR A 392 21.96 -1.19 3.42
N TYR A 393 22.75 -1.06 4.47
CA TYR A 393 23.90 -1.91 4.74
C TYR A 393 23.57 -3.16 5.57
N LEU A 394 22.59 -3.09 6.46
CA LEU A 394 22.23 -4.18 7.39
C LEU A 394 21.31 -5.22 6.74
N ASN A 395 20.39 -4.80 5.89
CA ASN A 395 19.37 -5.69 5.30
C ASN A 395 19.99 -6.82 4.44
N PRO A 396 21.00 -6.58 3.57
CA PRO A 396 21.68 -7.66 2.84
C PRO A 396 22.37 -8.66 3.75
N LYS A 397 23.02 -8.20 4.83
CA LYS A 397 23.68 -9.05 5.82
C LYS A 397 22.68 -9.93 6.57
N TRP A 398 21.56 -9.34 6.97
CA TRP A 398 20.48 -10.06 7.64
C TRP A 398 19.89 -11.16 6.74
N ARG A 399 19.61 -10.87 5.46
CA ARG A 399 19.13 -11.87 4.50
C ARG A 399 20.14 -13.01 4.30
N ALA A 400 21.42 -12.69 4.20
CA ALA A 400 22.49 -13.71 4.10
C ALA A 400 22.56 -14.62 5.33
N MET A 401 22.40 -14.04 6.55
CA MET A 401 22.35 -14.82 7.80
C MET A 401 21.11 -15.72 7.86
N LYS A 402 19.94 -15.22 7.42
CA LYS A 402 18.70 -16.00 7.39
C LYS A 402 18.85 -17.20 6.45
N LYS A 403 19.38 -17.00 5.25
CA LYS A 403 19.60 -18.08 4.27
C LYS A 403 20.49 -19.19 4.81
N LYS A 404 21.55 -18.85 5.58
CA LYS A 404 22.43 -19.85 6.22
C LYS A 404 21.77 -20.65 7.35
N ARG A 405 20.71 -20.12 7.98
CA ARG A 405 19.97 -20.83 9.04
C ARG A 405 18.89 -21.77 8.48
N THR A 406 18.52 -21.59 7.24
CA THR A 406 17.44 -22.36 6.58
C THR A 406 18.03 -23.52 5.72
N GLN A 407 19.32 -23.46 5.40
CA GLN A 407 20.15 -24.54 4.87
C GLN A 407 20.71 -25.38 6.02
#